data_868efaaf4781708391bed8ab6886a259
#
_entry.id   868efaaf4781708391bed8ab6886a259
#
_cell.length_a   1.000
_cell.length_b   1.000
_cell.length_c   1.000
_cell.angle_alpha   90.00
_cell.angle_beta   90.00
_cell.angle_gamma   90.00
#
_symmetry.space_group_name_H-M   'P 1'
#
loop_
_entity.id
_entity.type
_entity.pdbx_description
1 polymer ?
#
loop_
_entity_poly.entity_id
_entity_poly.type
_entity_poly.pdbx_seq_one_letter_code
_entity_poly.pdbx_strand_id
1 'polypeptide(L)'
;MSPKKKNSSNVVNGSPSKELFINMLTRDISLIDAISDLVDNCVDGAIKLKGQKNFTGLEVDITVRENYFKIKDNCGGIDKDLAQKYAFRFGRPLKTPRINYSVGQFGIGMKRALFKIGKHFEIISVSAKTTFTIEIDVNKWSEKEDEWDFEFSTIAEKRAPLSQCGTEIKVTSLNKDVAERFRHKNFQSELKGQLELQHLINLSKKLAIKINSHPITSNQLELYDGNRFKASYWEKTFKMYGNMNVKIYAGIGRQKLDEGGWYIFCNNRLIRGPEQTVISGWGTTSPARIPEYHSQFNGFRGIVLFESKTLSFLPWNTSKTSVDTDSQLFQSVRQEMIRLMRPIIDFLNEVHRESTAVHKGILEEKYLQNEIDSAPLKNYLDVKKSSKFIAPTQKTLAKKTNEINITYSRTKNKIDRLKKLFKVSSSKKVGENTFDYTYNRECK
;
A
#
# COMPACT_ATOMS: atom_id res chain seq x y z
N MET A 1 -27.18 -12.43 -40.34
CA MET A 1 -26.27 -12.20 -41.48
C MET A 1 -24.89 -12.71 -41.08
N SER A 2 -24.48 -13.86 -41.63
CA SER A 2 -23.16 -14.45 -41.39
C SER A 2 -22.08 -13.57 -42.04
N PRO A 3 -20.93 -13.34 -41.39
CA PRO A 3 -19.86 -12.56 -41.98
C PRO A 3 -19.26 -13.32 -43.17
N LYS A 4 -19.22 -12.67 -44.34
CA LYS A 4 -18.57 -13.18 -45.54
C LYS A 4 -17.12 -13.57 -45.22
N LYS A 5 -16.73 -14.84 -45.46
CA LYS A 5 -15.33 -15.28 -45.54
C LYS A 5 -14.60 -14.41 -46.58
N LYS A 6 -13.71 -13.54 -46.10
CA LYS A 6 -12.76 -12.83 -46.98
C LYS A 6 -11.75 -13.85 -47.52
N ASN A 7 -11.50 -13.82 -48.82
CA ASN A 7 -10.46 -14.61 -49.48
C ASN A 7 -9.12 -14.47 -48.75
N SER A 8 -8.56 -15.58 -48.30
CA SER A 8 -7.51 -15.67 -47.27
C SER A 8 -6.06 -15.53 -47.79
N SER A 9 -5.85 -15.12 -49.08
CA SER A 9 -4.50 -15.12 -49.65
C SER A 9 -3.58 -13.93 -49.24
N ASN A 10 -4.14 -12.87 -48.68
CA ASN A 10 -3.37 -11.66 -48.30
C ASN A 10 -3.59 -11.21 -46.84
N VAL A 11 -4.07 -12.08 -45.96
CA VAL A 11 -4.34 -11.72 -44.56
C VAL A 11 -3.42 -12.57 -43.68
N VAL A 12 -2.64 -11.87 -42.86
CA VAL A 12 -1.82 -12.48 -41.79
C VAL A 12 -2.68 -12.60 -40.55
N ASN A 13 -2.72 -13.76 -39.92
CA ASN A 13 -3.39 -13.96 -38.65
C ASN A 13 -2.56 -13.34 -37.53
N GLY A 14 -3.05 -12.28 -36.91
CA GLY A 14 -2.46 -11.59 -35.76
C GLY A 14 -3.18 -11.91 -34.46
N SER A 15 -4.02 -12.93 -34.37
CA SER A 15 -4.73 -13.30 -33.14
C SER A 15 -3.76 -13.88 -32.11
N PRO A 16 -3.86 -13.52 -30.82
CA PRO A 16 -3.05 -14.14 -29.78
C PRO A 16 -3.49 -15.61 -29.58
N SER A 17 -2.54 -16.48 -29.22
CA SER A 17 -2.90 -17.82 -28.75
C SER A 17 -3.36 -17.77 -27.29
N LYS A 18 -4.29 -18.66 -26.91
CA LYS A 18 -4.77 -18.76 -25.53
C LYS A 18 -3.66 -19.12 -24.55
N GLU A 19 -2.77 -20.02 -24.96
CA GLU A 19 -1.62 -20.43 -24.15
C GLU A 19 -0.68 -19.25 -23.83
N LEU A 20 -0.31 -18.48 -24.86
CA LEU A 20 0.50 -17.27 -24.66
C LEU A 20 -0.22 -16.31 -23.72
N PHE A 21 -1.51 -16.12 -23.89
CA PHE A 21 -2.31 -15.20 -23.11
C PHE A 21 -2.38 -15.62 -21.64
N ILE A 22 -2.63 -16.91 -21.37
CA ILE A 22 -2.64 -17.47 -20.01
C ILE A 22 -1.27 -17.30 -19.39
N ASN A 23 -0.19 -17.70 -20.08
CA ASN A 23 1.18 -17.63 -19.57
C ASN A 23 1.62 -16.18 -19.30
N MET A 24 1.34 -15.26 -20.20
CA MET A 24 1.66 -13.84 -20.03
C MET A 24 0.92 -13.23 -18.83
N LEU A 25 -0.40 -13.50 -18.72
CA LEU A 25 -1.21 -12.92 -17.64
C LEU A 25 -0.84 -13.44 -16.25
N THR A 26 -0.37 -14.69 -16.14
CA THR A 26 -0.11 -15.31 -14.84
C THR A 26 1.32 -15.11 -14.36
N ARG A 27 2.27 -14.84 -15.28
CA ARG A 27 3.70 -14.75 -14.95
C ARG A 27 4.03 -13.49 -14.15
N ASP A 28 3.45 -12.34 -14.51
CA ASP A 28 3.82 -11.02 -13.99
C ASP A 28 3.00 -10.60 -12.77
N ILE A 29 2.28 -11.52 -12.15
CA ILE A 29 1.51 -11.23 -10.94
C ILE A 29 1.82 -12.22 -9.83
N SER A 30 2.00 -11.72 -8.60
CA SER A 30 2.08 -12.56 -7.42
C SER A 30 0.71 -13.19 -7.09
N LEU A 31 0.72 -14.30 -6.35
CA LEU A 31 -0.53 -14.94 -5.90
C LEU A 31 -1.36 -14.01 -5.00
N ILE A 32 -0.70 -13.25 -4.16
CA ILE A 32 -1.37 -12.29 -3.26
C ILE A 32 -2.00 -11.15 -4.05
N ASP A 33 -1.30 -10.61 -5.05
CA ASP A 33 -1.86 -9.55 -5.89
C ASP A 33 -3.01 -10.06 -6.76
N ALA A 34 -2.95 -11.33 -7.21
CA ALA A 34 -4.05 -11.97 -7.92
C ALA A 34 -5.31 -12.07 -7.03
N ILE A 35 -5.16 -12.50 -5.78
CA ILE A 35 -6.27 -12.51 -4.82
C ILE A 35 -6.78 -11.10 -4.56
N SER A 36 -5.88 -10.13 -4.44
CA SER A 36 -6.24 -8.73 -4.23
C SER A 36 -7.01 -8.13 -5.42
N ASP A 37 -6.71 -8.52 -6.66
CA ASP A 37 -7.51 -8.14 -7.83
C ASP A 37 -8.97 -8.64 -7.75
N LEU A 38 -9.20 -9.81 -7.12
CA LEU A 38 -10.57 -10.28 -6.86
C LEU A 38 -11.27 -9.44 -5.79
N VAL A 39 -10.56 -9.05 -4.74
CA VAL A 39 -11.09 -8.12 -3.71
C VAL A 39 -11.39 -6.75 -4.32
N ASP A 40 -10.55 -6.25 -5.23
CA ASP A 40 -10.80 -5.00 -5.96
C ASP A 40 -12.17 -5.03 -6.70
N ASN A 41 -12.56 -6.18 -7.27
CA ASN A 41 -13.87 -6.32 -7.92
C ASN A 41 -15.03 -6.25 -6.92
N CYS A 42 -14.86 -6.81 -5.71
CA CYS A 42 -15.84 -6.68 -4.63
C CYS A 42 -15.97 -5.22 -4.17
N VAL A 43 -14.85 -4.50 -4.07
CA VAL A 43 -14.81 -3.06 -3.76
C VAL A 43 -15.55 -2.25 -4.83
N ASP A 44 -15.34 -2.55 -6.12
CA ASP A 44 -16.07 -1.89 -7.21
C ASP A 44 -17.58 -2.14 -7.12
N GLY A 45 -17.99 -3.35 -6.74
CA GLY A 45 -19.37 -3.68 -6.42
C GLY A 45 -19.91 -2.85 -5.26
N ALA A 46 -19.16 -2.74 -4.15
CA ALA A 46 -19.51 -1.94 -3.00
C ALA A 46 -19.67 -0.44 -3.35
N ILE A 47 -18.76 0.10 -4.18
CA ILE A 47 -18.85 1.48 -4.69
C ILE A 47 -20.10 1.67 -5.55
N LYS A 48 -20.45 0.70 -6.40
CA LYS A 48 -21.65 0.73 -7.23
C LYS A 48 -22.94 0.79 -6.36
N LEU A 49 -22.97 0.03 -5.26
CA LEU A 49 -24.13 -0.05 -4.39
C LEU A 49 -24.30 1.16 -3.45
N LYS A 50 -23.22 1.60 -2.83
CA LYS A 50 -23.26 2.58 -1.73
C LYS A 50 -22.47 3.87 -1.98
N GLY A 51 -21.86 4.02 -3.16
CA GLY A 51 -20.92 5.11 -3.41
C GLY A 51 -19.62 4.92 -2.60
N GLN A 52 -18.92 6.02 -2.31
CA GLN A 52 -17.59 5.95 -1.70
C GLN A 52 -17.54 6.20 -0.18
N LYS A 53 -18.67 6.48 0.46
CA LYS A 53 -18.63 7.03 1.83
C LYS A 53 -18.59 5.97 2.92
N ASN A 54 -19.42 4.94 2.82
CA ASN A 54 -19.61 3.97 3.90
C ASN A 54 -20.06 2.61 3.35
N PHE A 55 -19.36 1.57 3.73
CA PHE A 55 -19.60 0.19 3.29
C PHE A 55 -20.22 -0.71 4.38
N THR A 56 -20.72 -0.13 5.47
CA THR A 56 -21.35 -0.90 6.57
C THR A 56 -22.36 -1.92 6.04
N GLY A 57 -22.20 -3.19 6.47
CA GLY A 57 -23.04 -4.31 6.05
C GLY A 57 -22.58 -4.98 4.75
N LEU A 58 -21.55 -4.46 4.07
CA LEU A 58 -20.91 -5.13 2.95
C LEU A 58 -19.70 -5.93 3.45
N GLU A 59 -19.55 -7.13 2.90
CA GLU A 59 -18.56 -8.12 3.35
C GLU A 59 -17.95 -8.85 2.16
N VAL A 60 -16.66 -9.19 2.32
CA VAL A 60 -15.90 -10.07 1.44
C VAL A 60 -15.32 -11.19 2.29
N ASP A 61 -15.65 -12.43 2.02
CA ASP A 61 -15.14 -13.62 2.72
C ASP A 61 -14.23 -14.43 1.80
N ILE A 62 -12.98 -14.59 2.20
CA ILE A 62 -11.94 -15.30 1.47
C ILE A 62 -11.65 -16.62 2.21
N THR A 63 -11.81 -17.75 1.53
CA THR A 63 -11.44 -19.05 2.04
C THR A 63 -10.23 -19.59 1.28
N VAL A 64 -9.17 -19.89 2.00
CA VAL A 64 -7.95 -20.48 1.47
C VAL A 64 -7.80 -21.87 2.08
N ARG A 65 -7.80 -22.92 1.23
CA ARG A 65 -7.59 -24.30 1.61
C ARG A 65 -6.60 -24.95 0.62
N GLU A 66 -5.99 -26.02 1.03
CA GLU A 66 -5.01 -26.77 0.23
C GLU A 66 -5.55 -27.22 -1.13
N ASN A 67 -6.86 -27.53 -1.22
CA ASN A 67 -7.50 -28.09 -2.39
C ASN A 67 -8.46 -27.13 -3.12
N TYR A 68 -8.74 -25.94 -2.55
CA TYR A 68 -9.54 -24.92 -3.21
C TYR A 68 -9.30 -23.52 -2.66
N PHE A 69 -9.60 -22.54 -3.47
CA PHE A 69 -9.76 -21.13 -3.12
C PHE A 69 -11.20 -20.71 -3.32
N LYS A 70 -11.73 -19.89 -2.41
CA LYS A 70 -13.06 -19.30 -2.59
C LYS A 70 -13.05 -17.84 -2.13
N ILE A 71 -13.72 -16.98 -2.89
CA ILE A 71 -14.06 -15.61 -2.48
C ILE A 71 -15.55 -15.40 -2.68
N LYS A 72 -16.21 -14.87 -1.66
CA LYS A 72 -17.64 -14.56 -1.68
C LYS A 72 -17.86 -13.15 -1.17
N ASP A 73 -18.74 -12.40 -1.83
CA ASP A 73 -19.14 -11.07 -1.41
C ASP A 73 -20.67 -10.91 -1.41
N ASN A 74 -21.14 -9.86 -0.74
CA ASN A 74 -22.51 -9.37 -0.83
C ASN A 74 -22.58 -7.97 -1.46
N CYS A 75 -21.69 -7.68 -2.41
CA CYS A 75 -21.51 -6.37 -3.03
C CYS A 75 -22.32 -6.17 -4.33
N GLY A 76 -23.47 -6.86 -4.46
CA GLY A 76 -24.50 -6.56 -5.47
C GLY A 76 -24.51 -7.43 -6.73
N GLY A 77 -23.56 -8.33 -6.87
CA GLY A 77 -23.48 -9.25 -7.99
C GLY A 77 -23.27 -8.61 -9.37
N ILE A 78 -23.19 -9.46 -10.38
CA ILE A 78 -23.00 -9.10 -11.79
C ILE A 78 -24.30 -9.36 -12.53
N ASP A 79 -24.86 -8.38 -13.23
CA ASP A 79 -26.04 -8.56 -14.07
C ASP A 79 -25.68 -9.36 -15.33
N LYS A 80 -26.66 -10.12 -15.88
CA LYS A 80 -26.53 -10.89 -17.13
C LYS A 80 -25.94 -10.05 -18.27
N ASP A 81 -26.48 -8.87 -18.52
CA ASP A 81 -26.00 -8.00 -19.59
C ASP A 81 -24.55 -7.56 -19.38
N LEU A 82 -24.16 -7.28 -18.15
CA LEU A 82 -22.78 -6.95 -17.81
C LEU A 82 -21.85 -8.16 -17.98
N ALA A 83 -22.32 -9.34 -17.60
CA ALA A 83 -21.60 -10.60 -17.77
C ALA A 83 -21.34 -10.88 -19.26
N GLN A 84 -22.40 -10.88 -20.08
CA GLN A 84 -22.33 -11.19 -21.50
C GLN A 84 -21.48 -10.21 -22.31
N LYS A 85 -21.55 -8.92 -21.97
CA LYS A 85 -20.96 -7.88 -22.83
C LYS A 85 -19.58 -7.45 -22.38
N TYR A 86 -19.25 -7.58 -21.06
CA TYR A 86 -18.08 -6.89 -20.51
C TYR A 86 -17.26 -7.68 -19.48
N ALA A 87 -17.89 -8.30 -18.46
CA ALA A 87 -17.16 -8.78 -17.27
C ALA A 87 -16.18 -9.90 -17.59
N PHE A 88 -16.52 -10.78 -18.55
CA PHE A 88 -15.71 -11.92 -18.93
C PHE A 88 -14.83 -11.69 -20.17
N ARG A 89 -14.92 -10.54 -20.83
CA ARG A 89 -14.05 -10.21 -21.97
C ARG A 89 -12.60 -9.99 -21.52
N PHE A 90 -11.67 -10.43 -22.35
CA PHE A 90 -10.25 -10.13 -22.18
C PHE A 90 -9.95 -8.72 -22.69
N GLY A 91 -9.70 -7.80 -21.74
CA GLY A 91 -9.64 -6.37 -22.02
C GLY A 91 -11.01 -5.69 -21.91
N ARG A 92 -10.97 -4.37 -21.78
CA ARG A 92 -12.17 -3.56 -21.58
C ARG A 92 -12.56 -2.81 -22.85
N PRO A 93 -13.67 -3.12 -23.49
CA PRO A 93 -14.16 -2.38 -24.63
C PRO A 93 -14.40 -0.89 -24.30
N LEU A 94 -14.17 -0.01 -25.26
CA LEU A 94 -14.34 1.45 -25.08
C LEU A 94 -15.74 1.85 -24.58
N LYS A 95 -16.79 1.11 -24.98
CA LYS A 95 -18.18 1.36 -24.61
C LYS A 95 -18.60 0.70 -23.30
N THR A 96 -17.67 0.11 -22.53
CA THR A 96 -18.00 -0.52 -21.23
C THR A 96 -18.52 0.52 -20.25
N PRO A 97 -19.69 0.32 -19.59
CA PRO A 97 -20.13 1.16 -18.50
C PRO A 97 -19.07 1.26 -17.42
N ARG A 98 -18.77 2.47 -16.98
CA ARG A 98 -17.75 2.72 -15.96
C ARG A 98 -18.39 3.05 -14.62
N ILE A 99 -17.88 2.44 -13.57
CA ILE A 99 -18.19 2.83 -12.19
C ILE A 99 -17.25 3.97 -11.85
N ASN A 100 -17.79 5.11 -11.42
CA ASN A 100 -16.96 6.24 -10.99
C ASN A 100 -16.08 5.83 -9.81
N TYR A 101 -14.81 6.19 -9.87
CA TYR A 101 -13.84 5.91 -8.81
C TYR A 101 -13.58 4.41 -8.57
N SER A 102 -13.88 3.56 -9.53
CA SER A 102 -13.55 2.13 -9.45
C SER A 102 -12.04 1.89 -9.51
N VAL A 103 -11.63 0.66 -9.23
CA VAL A 103 -10.26 0.19 -9.29
C VAL A 103 -10.02 -0.70 -10.52
N GLY A 104 -11.06 -1.36 -11.02
CA GLY A 104 -11.00 -2.29 -12.15
C GLY A 104 -10.90 -1.58 -13.50
N GLN A 105 -9.70 -1.17 -13.91
CA GLN A 105 -9.47 -0.45 -15.16
C GLN A 105 -9.36 -1.35 -16.39
N PHE A 106 -8.55 -2.39 -16.31
CA PHE A 106 -8.03 -3.09 -17.49
C PHE A 106 -8.95 -4.21 -18.01
N GLY A 107 -9.88 -4.69 -17.18
CA GLY A 107 -10.80 -5.77 -17.53
C GLY A 107 -10.13 -7.15 -17.67
N ILE A 108 -8.93 -7.34 -17.10
CA ILE A 108 -8.18 -8.60 -17.12
C ILE A 108 -7.95 -9.19 -15.73
N GLY A 109 -8.08 -8.39 -14.65
CA GLY A 109 -7.70 -8.78 -13.29
C GLY A 109 -8.34 -10.07 -12.82
N MET A 110 -9.69 -10.20 -12.96
CA MET A 110 -10.40 -11.43 -12.59
C MET A 110 -9.87 -12.67 -13.32
N LYS A 111 -9.80 -12.63 -14.66
CA LYS A 111 -9.32 -13.77 -15.45
C LYS A 111 -7.88 -14.13 -15.12
N ARG A 112 -7.02 -13.12 -14.98
CA ARG A 112 -5.63 -13.28 -14.56
C ARG A 112 -5.54 -13.99 -13.22
N ALA A 113 -6.33 -13.54 -12.24
CA ALA A 113 -6.37 -14.15 -10.93
C ALA A 113 -6.83 -15.61 -10.98
N LEU A 114 -7.91 -15.91 -11.71
CA LEU A 114 -8.44 -17.25 -11.83
C LEU A 114 -7.42 -18.22 -12.47
N PHE A 115 -6.79 -17.83 -13.57
CA PHE A 115 -5.76 -18.66 -14.24
C PHE A 115 -4.50 -18.82 -13.38
N LYS A 116 -4.13 -17.79 -12.59
CA LYS A 116 -3.01 -17.87 -11.63
C LYS A 116 -3.28 -18.88 -10.52
N ILE A 117 -4.53 -18.94 -10.02
CA ILE A 117 -4.88 -19.76 -8.87
C ILE A 117 -5.09 -21.22 -9.28
N GLY A 118 -5.79 -21.50 -10.37
CA GLY A 118 -6.09 -22.88 -10.74
C GLY A 118 -6.65 -23.05 -12.15
N LYS A 119 -7.09 -24.27 -12.44
CA LYS A 119 -7.52 -24.70 -13.78
C LYS A 119 -9.01 -25.00 -13.89
N HIS A 120 -9.74 -25.00 -12.79
CA HIS A 120 -11.19 -25.16 -12.79
C HIS A 120 -11.81 -24.13 -11.87
N PHE A 121 -12.77 -23.36 -12.36
CA PHE A 121 -13.45 -22.37 -11.55
C PHE A 121 -14.94 -22.27 -11.86
N GLU A 122 -15.70 -22.02 -10.81
CA GLU A 122 -17.12 -21.77 -10.80
C GLU A 122 -17.38 -20.35 -10.31
N ILE A 123 -18.24 -19.62 -11.02
CA ILE A 123 -18.67 -18.26 -10.67
C ILE A 123 -20.17 -18.25 -10.56
N ILE A 124 -20.69 -18.02 -9.36
CA ILE A 124 -22.10 -17.85 -9.09
C ILE A 124 -22.34 -16.36 -8.80
N SER A 125 -23.25 -15.76 -9.55
CA SER A 125 -23.58 -14.36 -9.32
C SER A 125 -25.08 -14.17 -9.20
N VAL A 126 -25.49 -13.50 -8.11
CA VAL A 126 -26.87 -13.11 -7.82
C VAL A 126 -26.94 -11.59 -7.87
N SER A 127 -27.61 -11.04 -8.86
CA SER A 127 -27.93 -9.62 -8.95
C SER A 127 -29.39 -9.36 -8.61
N ALA A 128 -29.79 -8.10 -8.55
CA ALA A 128 -31.19 -7.74 -8.29
C ALA A 128 -32.18 -8.26 -9.35
N LYS A 129 -31.71 -8.67 -10.54
CA LYS A 129 -32.55 -9.07 -11.67
C LYS A 129 -32.30 -10.49 -12.16
N THR A 130 -31.07 -10.97 -12.01
CA THR A 130 -30.64 -12.23 -12.61
C THR A 130 -29.72 -13.01 -11.70
N THR A 131 -29.80 -14.31 -11.77
CA THR A 131 -28.86 -15.25 -11.17
C THR A 131 -28.27 -16.10 -12.26
N PHE A 132 -26.95 -16.31 -12.26
CA PHE A 132 -26.31 -17.20 -13.20
C PHE A 132 -25.11 -17.92 -12.57
N THR A 133 -24.76 -19.03 -13.21
CA THR A 133 -23.52 -19.77 -12.93
C THR A 133 -22.72 -19.89 -14.22
N ILE A 134 -21.40 -19.69 -14.13
CA ILE A 134 -20.42 -20.00 -15.17
C ILE A 134 -19.42 -20.98 -14.59
N GLU A 135 -19.19 -22.08 -15.26
CA GLU A 135 -18.22 -23.10 -14.88
C GLU A 135 -17.23 -23.29 -16.02
N ILE A 136 -15.93 -23.24 -15.72
CA ILE A 136 -14.87 -23.27 -16.73
C ILE A 136 -13.77 -24.23 -16.30
N ASP A 137 -13.51 -25.19 -17.17
CA ASP A 137 -12.27 -25.97 -17.19
C ASP A 137 -11.30 -25.30 -18.17
N VAL A 138 -10.22 -24.75 -17.63
CA VAL A 138 -9.23 -23.96 -18.39
C VAL A 138 -8.53 -24.82 -19.44
N ASN A 139 -8.27 -26.11 -19.17
CA ASN A 139 -7.62 -26.99 -20.11
C ASN A 139 -8.52 -27.21 -21.33
N LYS A 140 -9.79 -27.61 -21.12
CA LYS A 140 -10.77 -27.80 -22.20
C LYS A 140 -11.04 -26.51 -22.97
N TRP A 141 -11.09 -25.38 -22.28
CA TRP A 141 -11.26 -24.07 -22.93
C TRP A 141 -10.05 -23.71 -23.78
N SER A 142 -8.82 -24.04 -23.34
CA SER A 142 -7.59 -23.72 -24.09
C SER A 142 -7.43 -24.55 -25.36
N GLU A 143 -7.98 -25.77 -25.43
CA GLU A 143 -7.94 -26.63 -26.62
C GLU A 143 -8.69 -26.05 -27.81
N LYS A 144 -9.67 -25.18 -27.58
CA LYS A 144 -10.49 -24.55 -28.62
C LYS A 144 -9.94 -23.19 -29.00
N GLU A 145 -8.90 -23.11 -29.82
CA GLU A 145 -8.12 -21.88 -30.08
C GLU A 145 -8.97 -20.67 -30.51
N ASP A 146 -9.99 -20.84 -31.33
CA ASP A 146 -10.80 -19.77 -31.90
C ASP A 146 -12.03 -19.38 -31.06
N GLU A 147 -12.39 -20.18 -30.03
CA GLU A 147 -13.57 -19.96 -29.19
C GLU A 147 -13.19 -19.30 -27.86
N TRP A 148 -13.27 -17.97 -27.78
CA TRP A 148 -12.92 -17.21 -26.59
C TRP A 148 -14.07 -17.01 -25.59
N ASP A 149 -15.28 -17.40 -25.96
CA ASP A 149 -16.49 -17.19 -25.19
C ASP A 149 -16.62 -18.20 -24.04
N PHE A 150 -17.34 -17.80 -23.02
CA PHE A 150 -17.76 -18.64 -21.89
C PHE A 150 -19.27 -18.78 -21.90
N GLU A 151 -19.76 -19.96 -21.59
CA GLU A 151 -21.18 -20.26 -21.55
C GLU A 151 -21.72 -20.23 -20.13
N PHE A 152 -22.98 -19.80 -19.97
CA PHE A 152 -23.69 -19.95 -18.72
C PHE A 152 -24.06 -21.40 -18.49
N SER A 153 -23.59 -22.01 -17.39
CA SER A 153 -24.05 -23.36 -17.00
C SER A 153 -25.50 -23.31 -16.51
N THR A 154 -25.86 -22.22 -15.80
CA THR A 154 -27.26 -21.94 -15.44
C THR A 154 -27.53 -20.44 -15.55
N ILE A 155 -28.78 -20.09 -15.87
CA ILE A 155 -29.24 -18.70 -15.86
C ILE A 155 -30.73 -18.64 -15.53
N ALA A 156 -31.09 -17.73 -14.63
CA ALA A 156 -32.47 -17.45 -14.27
C ALA A 156 -32.72 -15.96 -14.13
N GLU A 157 -33.79 -15.48 -14.74
CA GLU A 157 -34.29 -14.12 -14.54
C GLU A 157 -35.21 -14.11 -13.32
N LYS A 158 -34.60 -13.91 -12.13
CA LYS A 158 -35.29 -13.93 -10.85
C LYS A 158 -34.90 -12.68 -10.06
N ARG A 159 -35.88 -11.95 -9.56
CA ARG A 159 -35.63 -10.82 -8.63
C ARG A 159 -35.13 -11.36 -7.30
N ALA A 160 -34.02 -10.79 -6.83
CA ALA A 160 -33.46 -11.04 -5.51
C ALA A 160 -33.38 -9.74 -4.69
N PRO A 161 -33.65 -9.77 -3.38
CA PRO A 161 -33.40 -8.62 -2.53
C PRO A 161 -31.91 -8.29 -2.47
N LEU A 162 -31.56 -7.02 -2.29
CA LEU A 162 -30.16 -6.58 -2.27
C LEU A 162 -29.31 -7.31 -1.22
N SER A 163 -29.92 -7.74 -0.12
CA SER A 163 -29.24 -8.52 0.93
C SER A 163 -28.76 -9.91 0.48
N GLN A 164 -29.31 -10.43 -0.62
CA GLN A 164 -28.91 -11.72 -1.21
C GLN A 164 -28.03 -11.55 -2.45
N CYS A 165 -27.85 -10.30 -2.91
CA CYS A 165 -27.06 -10.01 -4.11
C CYS A 165 -25.56 -10.04 -3.78
N GLY A 166 -24.80 -10.77 -4.60
CA GLY A 166 -23.34 -10.90 -4.44
C GLY A 166 -22.75 -11.83 -5.47
N THR A 167 -21.46 -12.05 -5.35
CA THR A 167 -20.73 -12.98 -6.22
C THR A 167 -19.94 -13.97 -5.37
N GLU A 168 -19.98 -15.24 -5.75
CA GLU A 168 -19.13 -16.28 -5.21
C GLU A 168 -18.28 -16.86 -6.35
N ILE A 169 -16.97 -16.89 -6.13
CA ILE A 169 -16.00 -17.50 -7.04
C ILE A 169 -15.30 -18.62 -6.29
N LYS A 170 -15.34 -19.82 -6.82
CA LYS A 170 -14.63 -20.99 -6.29
C LYS A 170 -13.66 -21.52 -7.35
N VAL A 171 -12.41 -21.71 -6.96
CA VAL A 171 -11.37 -22.27 -7.81
C VAL A 171 -10.92 -23.59 -7.22
N THR A 172 -11.00 -24.62 -8.02
CA THR A 172 -10.51 -25.99 -7.73
C THR A 172 -9.44 -26.36 -8.76
N SER A 173 -8.91 -27.58 -8.66
CA SER A 173 -7.77 -27.97 -9.51
C SER A 173 -6.66 -26.93 -9.46
N LEU A 174 -6.25 -26.55 -8.23
CA LEU A 174 -5.24 -25.52 -8.00
C LEU A 174 -3.94 -25.84 -8.75
N ASN A 175 -3.25 -24.81 -9.22
CA ASN A 175 -1.90 -24.96 -9.74
C ASN A 175 -1.00 -25.50 -8.61
N LYS A 176 -0.02 -26.34 -8.94
CA LYS A 176 0.80 -27.06 -7.95
C LYS A 176 1.50 -26.14 -6.95
N ASP A 177 2.10 -25.07 -7.46
CA ASP A 177 2.78 -24.02 -6.67
C ASP A 177 1.80 -23.27 -5.76
N VAL A 178 0.56 -23.06 -6.20
CA VAL A 178 -0.50 -22.42 -5.41
C VAL A 178 -0.98 -23.34 -4.29
N ALA A 179 -1.24 -24.61 -4.57
CA ALA A 179 -1.64 -25.59 -3.57
C ALA A 179 -0.55 -25.73 -2.48
N GLU A 180 0.72 -25.80 -2.89
CA GLU A 180 1.85 -25.80 -1.97
C GLU A 180 1.92 -24.53 -1.13
N ARG A 181 1.77 -23.36 -1.75
CA ARG A 181 1.77 -22.06 -1.07
C ARG A 181 0.63 -21.99 -0.03
N PHE A 182 -0.55 -22.52 -0.32
CA PHE A 182 -1.69 -22.53 0.60
C PHE A 182 -1.49 -23.44 1.82
N ARG A 183 -0.62 -24.44 1.75
CA ARG A 183 -0.22 -25.28 2.89
C ARG A 183 0.65 -24.52 3.91
N HIS A 184 1.42 -23.54 3.44
CA HIS A 184 2.31 -22.79 4.31
C HIS A 184 1.55 -21.90 5.27
N LYS A 185 1.75 -22.08 6.56
CA LYS A 185 1.08 -21.31 7.64
C LYS A 185 1.28 -19.80 7.50
N ASN A 186 2.44 -19.35 6.99
CA ASN A 186 2.77 -17.95 6.83
C ASN A 186 1.96 -17.28 5.73
N PHE A 187 1.45 -18.01 4.72
CA PHE A 187 0.73 -17.43 3.60
C PHE A 187 -0.50 -16.63 4.04
N GLN A 188 -1.27 -17.14 4.98
CA GLN A 188 -2.45 -16.43 5.49
C GLN A 188 -2.08 -15.12 6.19
N SER A 189 -0.98 -15.10 6.93
CA SER A 189 -0.47 -13.89 7.59
C SER A 189 0.05 -12.87 6.58
N GLU A 190 0.74 -13.32 5.54
CA GLU A 190 1.20 -12.47 4.44
C GLU A 190 0.01 -11.87 3.66
N LEU A 191 -0.97 -12.72 3.31
CA LEU A 191 -2.19 -12.28 2.62
C LEU A 191 -2.96 -11.26 3.47
N LYS A 192 -3.12 -11.54 4.78
CA LYS A 192 -3.75 -10.63 5.72
C LYS A 192 -3.06 -9.28 5.74
N GLY A 193 -1.74 -9.23 5.97
CA GLY A 193 -0.97 -8.00 6.04
C GLY A 193 -1.05 -7.18 4.75
N GLN A 194 -1.00 -7.84 3.59
CA GLN A 194 -1.13 -7.17 2.30
C GLN A 194 -2.54 -6.60 2.08
N LEU A 195 -3.61 -7.35 2.38
CA LEU A 195 -4.97 -6.85 2.21
C LEU A 195 -5.30 -5.73 3.21
N GLU A 196 -4.82 -5.81 4.46
CA GLU A 196 -4.93 -4.73 5.44
C GLU A 196 -4.33 -3.43 4.93
N LEU A 197 -3.15 -3.51 4.33
CA LEU A 197 -2.44 -2.35 3.80
C LEU A 197 -3.08 -1.84 2.50
N GLN A 198 -3.35 -2.74 1.56
CA GLN A 198 -3.87 -2.39 0.23
C GLN A 198 -5.28 -1.80 0.28
N HIS A 199 -6.12 -2.29 1.20
CA HIS A 199 -7.52 -1.85 1.35
C HIS A 199 -7.77 -1.03 2.62
N LEU A 200 -6.72 -0.46 3.20
CA LEU A 200 -6.77 0.32 4.43
C LEU A 200 -7.91 1.35 4.45
N ILE A 201 -8.06 2.14 3.37
CA ILE A 201 -9.14 3.13 3.26
C ILE A 201 -10.51 2.47 3.14
N ASN A 202 -10.63 1.35 2.43
CA ASN A 202 -11.91 0.64 2.29
C ASN A 202 -12.35 0.00 3.61
N LEU A 203 -11.40 -0.56 4.37
CA LEU A 203 -11.60 -1.08 5.72
C LEU A 203 -12.01 0.04 6.69
N SER A 204 -11.38 1.21 6.62
CA SER A 204 -11.78 2.37 7.43
C SER A 204 -13.20 2.87 7.10
N LYS A 205 -13.66 2.65 5.87
CA LYS A 205 -15.04 2.89 5.42
C LYS A 205 -16.03 1.76 5.79
N LYS A 206 -15.62 0.84 6.66
CA LYS A 206 -16.44 -0.26 7.19
C LYS A 206 -16.76 -1.37 6.19
N LEU A 207 -15.94 -1.58 5.15
CA LEU A 207 -15.97 -2.82 4.40
C LEU A 207 -15.42 -3.93 5.29
N ALA A 208 -16.20 -4.98 5.52
CA ALA A 208 -15.71 -6.15 6.24
C ALA A 208 -14.98 -7.07 5.27
N ILE A 209 -13.73 -7.41 5.55
CA ILE A 209 -12.99 -8.44 4.80
C ILE A 209 -12.56 -9.51 5.80
N LYS A 210 -12.78 -10.78 5.45
CA LYS A 210 -12.43 -11.95 6.27
C LYS A 210 -11.54 -12.90 5.49
N ILE A 211 -10.63 -13.56 6.18
CA ILE A 211 -9.83 -14.68 5.65
C ILE A 211 -10.08 -15.88 6.56
N ASN A 212 -10.62 -16.96 5.99
CA ASN A 212 -10.99 -18.15 6.75
C ASN A 212 -11.86 -17.81 7.98
N SER A 213 -12.87 -16.96 7.80
CA SER A 213 -13.78 -16.45 8.83
C SER A 213 -13.16 -15.50 9.86
N HIS A 214 -11.85 -15.20 9.79
CA HIS A 214 -11.20 -14.26 10.67
C HIS A 214 -11.19 -12.87 10.04
N PRO A 215 -11.75 -11.85 10.71
CA PRO A 215 -11.77 -10.50 10.18
C PRO A 215 -10.37 -9.92 10.09
N ILE A 216 -10.12 -9.14 9.04
CA ILE A 216 -8.94 -8.29 8.95
C ILE A 216 -9.27 -6.89 9.45
N THR A 217 -8.31 -6.23 10.06
CA THR A 217 -8.47 -4.92 10.69
C THR A 217 -7.69 -3.86 9.95
N SER A 218 -8.17 -2.63 9.98
CA SER A 218 -7.45 -1.51 9.39
C SER A 218 -6.42 -0.97 10.38
N ASN A 219 -5.15 -0.99 10.02
CA ASN A 219 -4.15 -0.15 10.66
C ASN A 219 -4.34 1.28 10.15
N GLN A 220 -4.80 2.18 11.01
CA GLN A 220 -5.04 3.55 10.61
C GLN A 220 -3.71 4.28 10.35
N LEU A 221 -3.68 5.10 9.29
CA LEU A 221 -2.59 6.04 9.07
C LEU A 221 -2.83 7.26 9.96
N GLU A 222 -1.99 7.40 10.97
CA GLU A 222 -2.12 8.44 12.00
C GLU A 222 -0.95 9.42 11.92
N LEU A 223 -1.25 10.67 12.24
CA LEU A 223 -0.29 11.77 12.32
C LEU A 223 -0.44 12.49 13.67
N TYR A 224 0.68 12.91 14.23
CA TYR A 224 0.66 13.83 15.37
C TYR A 224 0.08 15.18 14.92
N ASP A 225 -0.98 15.62 15.61
CA ASP A 225 -1.68 16.88 15.34
C ASP A 225 -2.17 17.52 16.64
N GLY A 226 -1.70 18.71 16.92
CA GLY A 226 -2.01 19.43 18.15
C GLY A 226 -1.69 20.92 18.04
N ASN A 227 -1.57 21.60 19.17
CA ASN A 227 -1.26 23.02 19.17
C ASN A 227 0.15 23.32 18.64
N ARG A 228 1.11 22.44 18.89
CA ARG A 228 2.52 22.57 18.49
C ARG A 228 2.89 21.77 17.25
N PHE A 229 2.08 20.79 16.86
CA PHE A 229 2.26 19.96 15.66
C PHE A 229 1.10 20.14 14.71
N LYS A 230 1.39 20.40 13.43
CA LYS A 230 0.42 20.40 12.36
C LYS A 230 1.02 19.72 11.14
N ALA A 231 0.34 18.70 10.62
CA ALA A 231 0.70 18.08 9.36
C ALA A 231 0.49 19.06 8.19
N SER A 232 1.35 18.99 7.20
CA SER A 232 1.16 19.70 5.93
C SER A 232 0.02 19.06 5.15
N TYR A 233 -0.78 19.91 4.52
CA TYR A 233 -1.84 19.51 3.59
C TYR A 233 -1.74 20.31 2.30
N TRP A 234 -1.93 19.62 1.18
CA TRP A 234 -2.03 20.21 -0.13
C TRP A 234 -3.10 19.51 -0.95
N GLU A 235 -3.84 20.26 -1.75
CA GLU A 235 -4.90 19.73 -2.60
C GLU A 235 -4.95 20.51 -3.93
N LYS A 236 -5.10 19.78 -5.04
CA LYS A 236 -5.27 20.38 -6.35
C LYS A 236 -6.11 19.48 -7.26
N THR A 237 -6.99 20.12 -8.04
CA THR A 237 -7.73 19.44 -9.11
C THR A 237 -7.05 19.71 -10.46
N PHE A 238 -6.68 18.63 -11.13
CA PHE A 238 -6.04 18.64 -12.44
C PHE A 238 -7.08 18.44 -13.54
N LYS A 239 -7.54 19.53 -14.14
CA LYS A 239 -8.60 19.51 -15.17
C LYS A 239 -8.22 18.72 -16.42
N MET A 240 -6.97 18.84 -16.89
CA MET A 240 -6.45 18.12 -18.06
C MET A 240 -6.45 16.58 -17.91
N TYR A 241 -6.48 16.10 -16.66
CA TYR A 241 -6.51 14.67 -16.34
C TYR A 241 -7.89 14.23 -15.82
N GLY A 242 -8.95 14.63 -16.52
CA GLY A 242 -10.32 14.22 -16.21
C GLY A 242 -10.85 14.73 -14.87
N ASN A 243 -10.45 15.96 -14.47
CA ASN A 243 -10.75 16.53 -13.15
C ASN A 243 -10.24 15.67 -11.99
N MET A 244 -9.05 15.11 -12.13
CA MET A 244 -8.42 14.35 -11.06
C MET A 244 -8.17 15.23 -9.85
N ASN A 245 -8.65 14.81 -8.70
CA ASN A 245 -8.34 15.45 -7.42
C ASN A 245 -7.15 14.75 -6.76
N VAL A 246 -6.15 15.52 -6.37
CA VAL A 246 -4.98 15.02 -5.65
C VAL A 246 -4.87 15.70 -4.30
N LYS A 247 -4.78 14.89 -3.24
CA LYS A 247 -4.58 15.37 -1.87
C LYS A 247 -3.29 14.79 -1.32
N ILE A 248 -2.51 15.62 -0.64
CA ILE A 248 -1.28 15.20 0.02
C ILE A 248 -1.35 15.60 1.48
N TYR A 249 -1.06 14.66 2.36
CA TYR A 249 -0.82 14.89 3.77
C TYR A 249 0.62 14.48 4.07
N ALA A 250 1.34 15.29 4.84
CA ALA A 250 2.68 14.93 5.26
C ALA A 250 2.92 15.41 6.69
N GLY A 251 3.44 14.55 7.55
CA GLY A 251 3.63 14.82 8.96
C GLY A 251 4.48 13.77 9.66
N ILE A 252 4.35 13.73 10.97
CA ILE A 252 5.03 12.76 11.83
C ILE A 252 3.96 11.80 12.36
N GLY A 253 4.19 10.50 12.23
CA GLY A 253 3.44 9.43 12.88
C GLY A 253 4.29 8.71 13.92
N ARG A 254 3.77 7.63 14.50
CA ARG A 254 4.53 6.80 15.44
C ARG A 254 5.83 6.32 14.79
N GLN A 255 6.91 6.34 15.57
CA GLN A 255 8.17 5.76 15.13
C GLN A 255 8.08 4.23 15.22
N LYS A 256 7.81 3.59 14.09
CA LYS A 256 7.82 2.14 13.96
C LYS A 256 8.69 1.75 12.77
N LEU A 257 9.46 0.70 12.95
CA LEU A 257 10.18 0.05 11.86
C LEU A 257 9.17 -0.30 10.75
N ASP A 258 9.56 -0.12 9.52
CA ASP A 258 8.80 -0.49 8.32
C ASP A 258 7.49 0.27 8.06
N GLU A 259 7.18 1.33 8.84
CA GLU A 259 6.01 2.17 8.59
C GLU A 259 6.35 3.58 8.08
N GLY A 260 7.60 4.03 8.20
CA GLY A 260 8.05 5.34 7.71
C GLY A 260 8.07 5.41 6.19
N GLY A 261 7.57 6.50 5.59
CA GLY A 261 7.61 6.67 4.15
C GLY A 261 6.32 7.26 3.58
N TRP A 262 6.21 7.21 2.25
CA TRP A 262 5.04 7.66 1.51
C TRP A 262 4.07 6.52 1.23
N TYR A 263 2.78 6.79 1.40
CA TYR A 263 1.67 5.90 1.05
C TYR A 263 0.90 6.51 -0.12
N ILE A 264 0.93 5.86 -1.28
CA ILE A 264 0.36 6.38 -2.53
C ILE A 264 -0.87 5.58 -2.89
N PHE A 265 -2.01 6.24 -2.89
CA PHE A 265 -3.32 5.64 -3.17
C PHE A 265 -3.89 6.15 -4.49
N CYS A 266 -4.51 5.25 -5.24
CA CYS A 266 -5.34 5.56 -6.39
C CYS A 266 -6.76 5.03 -6.13
N ASN A 267 -7.78 5.90 -6.10
CA ASN A 267 -9.17 5.56 -5.82
C ASN A 267 -9.32 4.66 -4.57
N ASN A 268 -8.68 5.05 -3.46
CA ASN A 268 -8.65 4.35 -2.16
C ASN A 268 -7.89 3.01 -2.15
N ARG A 269 -7.30 2.59 -3.26
CA ARG A 269 -6.42 1.42 -3.34
C ARG A 269 -4.98 1.84 -3.12
N LEU A 270 -4.29 1.28 -2.13
CA LEU A 270 -2.86 1.52 -1.98
C LEU A 270 -2.11 0.87 -3.16
N ILE A 271 -1.33 1.68 -3.84
CA ILE A 271 -0.51 1.25 -4.97
C ILE A 271 0.92 1.02 -4.53
N ARG A 272 1.42 1.90 -3.65
CA ARG A 272 2.79 1.81 -3.14
C ARG A 272 2.86 2.38 -1.72
N GLY A 273 3.50 1.66 -0.81
CA GLY A 273 3.74 2.15 0.55
C GLY A 273 4.09 1.04 1.55
N PRO A 274 4.90 1.40 2.56
CA PRO A 274 5.64 2.66 2.66
C PRO A 274 6.73 2.78 1.60
N GLU A 275 6.72 3.86 0.84
CA GLU A 275 7.67 4.12 -0.23
C GLU A 275 8.83 4.96 0.30
N GLN A 276 10.05 4.46 0.14
CA GLN A 276 11.28 4.97 0.77
C GLN A 276 12.41 5.19 -0.24
N THR A 277 12.08 5.22 -1.55
CA THR A 277 13.07 5.29 -2.62
C THR A 277 13.00 6.61 -3.40
N VAL A 278 13.83 6.71 -4.42
CA VAL A 278 13.85 7.85 -5.35
C VAL A 278 12.51 8.09 -6.04
N ILE A 279 11.63 7.10 -6.12
CA ILE A 279 10.29 7.22 -6.71
C ILE A 279 9.50 8.33 -5.99
N SER A 280 9.55 8.39 -4.67
CA SER A 280 8.84 9.39 -3.87
C SER A 280 9.70 10.57 -3.43
N GLY A 281 10.96 10.63 -3.87
CA GLY A 281 11.86 11.77 -3.64
C GLY A 281 12.96 11.53 -2.61
N TRP A 282 13.03 10.37 -1.96
CA TRP A 282 14.18 10.02 -1.13
C TRP A 282 15.45 9.91 -1.98
N GLY A 283 16.60 10.32 -1.43
CA GLY A 283 17.87 10.33 -2.15
C GLY A 283 17.97 11.40 -3.27
N THR A 284 17.06 12.36 -3.32
CA THR A 284 17.08 13.43 -4.33
C THR A 284 18.11 14.50 -3.97
N THR A 285 19.16 14.66 -4.79
CA THR A 285 20.29 15.54 -4.46
C THR A 285 19.97 17.03 -4.69
N SER A 286 19.75 17.48 -5.89
CA SER A 286 19.53 18.91 -6.20
C SER A 286 18.16 19.10 -6.88
N PRO A 287 17.43 20.19 -6.59
CA PRO A 287 17.71 21.24 -5.59
C PRO A 287 17.22 20.89 -4.17
N ALA A 288 16.39 19.86 -4.01
CA ALA A 288 15.64 19.59 -2.77
C ALA A 288 16.50 19.00 -1.64
N ARG A 289 17.61 18.32 -1.95
CA ARG A 289 18.54 17.72 -0.98
C ARG A 289 17.85 16.82 0.07
N ILE A 290 16.93 15.97 -0.37
CA ILE A 290 16.34 14.96 0.50
C ILE A 290 17.34 13.80 0.64
N PRO A 291 17.71 13.39 1.86
CA PRO A 291 18.63 12.27 2.07
C PRO A 291 18.00 10.94 1.61
N GLU A 292 18.81 9.92 1.46
CA GLU A 292 18.34 8.55 1.39
C GLU A 292 17.58 8.20 2.69
N TYR A 293 16.60 7.29 2.57
CA TYR A 293 15.86 6.87 3.74
C TYR A 293 16.76 6.16 4.76
N HIS A 294 16.62 6.53 6.01
CA HIS A 294 17.33 5.94 7.13
C HIS A 294 16.38 5.79 8.33
N SER A 295 16.69 4.91 9.27
CA SER A 295 15.85 4.60 10.44
C SER A 295 15.47 5.83 11.30
N GLN A 296 16.28 6.89 11.32
CA GLN A 296 15.94 8.16 11.97
C GLN A 296 14.68 8.83 11.40
N PHE A 297 14.27 8.45 10.18
CA PHE A 297 13.09 8.96 9.51
C PHE A 297 11.85 8.03 9.66
N ASN A 298 11.91 7.00 10.49
CA ASN A 298 10.78 6.07 10.73
C ASN A 298 9.51 6.78 11.23
N GLY A 299 9.63 7.99 11.78
CA GLY A 299 8.50 8.84 12.14
C GLY A 299 7.85 9.57 10.97
N PHE A 300 8.49 9.66 9.80
CA PHE A 300 7.90 10.32 8.65
C PHE A 300 6.69 9.55 8.12
N ARG A 301 5.58 10.25 7.88
CA ARG A 301 4.38 9.72 7.21
C ARG A 301 3.92 10.70 6.15
N GLY A 302 3.90 10.23 4.92
CA GLY A 302 3.31 10.95 3.80
C GLY A 302 2.19 10.14 3.17
N ILE A 303 1.08 10.78 2.81
CA ILE A 303 -0.10 10.14 2.23
C ILE A 303 -0.51 10.93 0.99
N VAL A 304 -0.58 10.26 -0.14
CA VAL A 304 -1.00 10.85 -1.42
C VAL A 304 -2.22 10.12 -1.93
N LEU A 305 -3.29 10.86 -2.20
CA LEU A 305 -4.55 10.33 -2.70
C LEU A 305 -4.81 10.87 -4.10
N PHE A 306 -4.79 10.01 -5.11
CA PHE A 306 -5.25 10.30 -6.45
C PHE A 306 -6.68 9.82 -6.61
N GLU A 307 -7.63 10.74 -6.82
CA GLU A 307 -9.07 10.45 -6.93
C GLU A 307 -9.58 10.86 -8.32
N SER A 308 -10.03 9.89 -9.13
CA SER A 308 -10.52 10.16 -10.48
C SER A 308 -11.70 9.28 -10.86
N LYS A 309 -12.65 9.87 -11.60
CA LYS A 309 -13.69 9.12 -12.31
C LYS A 309 -13.13 8.46 -13.58
N THR A 310 -12.06 9.01 -14.13
CA THR A 310 -11.42 8.53 -15.37
C THR A 310 -10.16 7.76 -15.03
N LEU A 311 -10.26 6.44 -15.00
CA LEU A 311 -9.21 5.53 -14.53
C LEU A 311 -7.92 5.58 -15.34
N SER A 312 -8.01 5.89 -16.65
CA SER A 312 -6.85 5.94 -17.55
C SER A 312 -5.83 7.04 -17.22
N PHE A 313 -6.19 7.99 -16.37
CA PHE A 313 -5.29 9.04 -15.92
C PHE A 313 -4.63 8.73 -14.56
N LEU A 314 -5.08 7.68 -13.86
CA LEU A 314 -4.44 7.29 -12.59
C LEU A 314 -3.00 6.82 -12.85
N PRO A 315 -2.03 7.30 -12.07
CA PRO A 315 -0.61 7.02 -12.31
C PRO A 315 -0.19 5.66 -11.70
N TRP A 316 -0.76 4.58 -12.17
CA TRP A 316 -0.45 3.22 -11.74
C TRP A 316 -0.09 2.30 -12.90
N ASN A 317 0.68 1.26 -12.62
CA ASN A 317 0.96 0.20 -13.59
C ASN A 317 -0.25 -0.76 -13.73
N THR A 318 -0.19 -1.64 -14.71
CA THR A 318 -1.27 -2.61 -15.00
C THR A 318 -1.53 -3.61 -13.88
N SER A 319 -0.54 -3.89 -13.05
CA SER A 319 -0.66 -4.76 -11.86
C SER A 319 -1.10 -4.02 -10.60
N LYS A 320 -1.19 -2.69 -10.63
CA LYS A 320 -1.54 -1.83 -9.47
C LYS A 320 -0.59 -2.01 -8.27
N THR A 321 0.64 -2.38 -8.52
CA THR A 321 1.69 -2.62 -7.51
C THR A 321 2.77 -1.56 -7.49
N SER A 322 2.73 -0.63 -8.44
CA SER A 322 3.67 0.48 -8.52
C SER A 322 3.07 1.68 -9.24
N VAL A 323 3.71 2.82 -9.04
CA VAL A 323 3.37 4.06 -9.72
C VAL A 323 3.99 4.05 -11.11
N ASP A 324 3.28 4.60 -12.08
CA ASP A 324 3.84 4.96 -13.38
C ASP A 324 4.69 6.22 -13.22
N THR A 325 6.00 6.03 -13.14
CA THR A 325 6.97 7.11 -12.95
C THR A 325 7.12 8.01 -14.17
N ASP A 326 6.72 7.56 -15.35
CA ASP A 326 6.77 8.35 -16.59
C ASP A 326 5.54 9.28 -16.74
N SER A 327 4.54 9.09 -15.89
CA SER A 327 3.36 9.95 -15.84
C SER A 327 3.73 11.39 -15.48
N GLN A 328 3.49 12.34 -16.40
CA GLN A 328 3.70 13.78 -16.13
C GLN A 328 2.89 14.28 -14.93
N LEU A 329 1.69 13.72 -14.73
CA LEU A 329 0.89 14.02 -13.56
C LEU A 329 1.62 13.61 -12.29
N PHE A 330 2.12 12.35 -12.23
CA PHE A 330 2.86 11.87 -11.06
C PHE A 330 4.11 12.71 -10.82
N GLN A 331 4.87 13.04 -11.85
CA GLN A 331 6.06 13.89 -11.72
C GLN A 331 5.73 15.27 -11.14
N SER A 332 4.63 15.89 -11.57
CA SER A 332 4.18 17.17 -11.01
C SER A 332 3.79 17.05 -9.52
N VAL A 333 3.09 15.98 -9.16
CA VAL A 333 2.69 15.69 -7.77
C VAL A 333 3.92 15.35 -6.91
N ARG A 334 4.88 14.61 -7.45
CA ARG A 334 6.14 14.27 -6.77
C ARG A 334 6.93 15.51 -6.34
N GLN A 335 6.93 16.58 -7.13
CA GLN A 335 7.56 17.85 -6.71
C GLN A 335 6.89 18.42 -5.44
N GLU A 336 5.57 18.36 -5.37
CA GLU A 336 4.84 18.78 -4.18
C GLU A 336 5.08 17.85 -2.98
N MET A 337 5.17 16.53 -3.20
CA MET A 337 5.55 15.57 -2.17
C MET A 337 6.92 15.95 -1.55
N ILE A 338 7.92 16.18 -2.39
CA ILE A 338 9.26 16.58 -1.97
C ILE A 338 9.21 17.93 -1.20
N ARG A 339 8.48 18.90 -1.71
CA ARG A 339 8.33 20.22 -1.05
C ARG A 339 7.74 20.11 0.34
N LEU A 340 6.71 19.26 0.51
CA LEU A 340 6.06 19.05 1.81
C LEU A 340 6.90 18.18 2.76
N MET A 341 7.68 17.25 2.22
CA MET A 341 8.54 16.36 3.00
C MET A 341 9.73 17.10 3.63
N ARG A 342 10.33 18.04 2.92
CA ARG A 342 11.57 18.70 3.32
C ARG A 342 11.58 19.24 4.76
N PRO A 343 10.62 20.06 5.19
CA PRO A 343 10.64 20.61 6.56
C PRO A 343 10.47 19.53 7.64
N ILE A 344 9.82 18.41 7.32
CA ILE A 344 9.65 17.29 8.24
C ILE A 344 10.98 16.54 8.40
N ILE A 345 11.70 16.32 7.32
CA ILE A 345 13.04 15.70 7.35
C ILE A 345 14.01 16.57 8.13
N ASP A 346 13.96 17.88 7.97
CA ASP A 346 14.79 18.82 8.73
C ASP A 346 14.51 18.72 10.22
N PHE A 347 13.23 18.68 10.61
CA PHE A 347 12.82 18.49 11.99
C PHE A 347 13.27 17.14 12.57
N LEU A 348 13.10 16.04 11.84
CA LEU A 348 13.55 14.71 12.28
C LEU A 348 15.08 14.63 12.42
N ASN A 349 15.83 15.36 11.60
CA ASN A 349 17.28 15.54 11.77
C ASN A 349 17.61 16.28 13.08
N GLU A 350 16.83 17.27 13.46
CA GLU A 350 17.00 17.97 14.76
C GLU A 350 16.71 17.04 15.93
N VAL A 351 15.64 16.27 15.89
CA VAL A 351 15.30 15.25 16.90
C VAL A 351 16.43 14.24 17.06
N HIS A 352 17.01 13.77 15.93
CA HIS A 352 18.14 12.85 15.95
C HIS A 352 19.40 13.49 16.56
N ARG A 353 19.71 14.75 16.21
CA ARG A 353 20.83 15.50 16.80
C ARG A 353 20.65 15.70 18.30
N GLU A 354 19.46 16.07 18.74
CA GLU A 354 19.11 16.20 20.16
C GLU A 354 19.33 14.87 20.90
N SER A 355 18.81 13.76 20.38
CA SER A 355 19.01 12.43 20.97
C SER A 355 20.49 12.07 21.10
N THR A 356 21.29 12.41 20.08
CA THR A 356 22.75 12.20 20.09
C THR A 356 23.43 13.09 21.13
N ALA A 357 23.00 14.36 21.27
CA ALA A 357 23.55 15.30 22.25
C ALA A 357 23.23 14.87 23.69
N VAL A 358 22.03 14.36 23.95
CA VAL A 358 21.69 13.78 25.25
C VAL A 358 22.53 12.55 25.57
N HIS A 359 22.70 11.65 24.57
CA HIS A 359 23.55 10.46 24.74
C HIS A 359 25.02 10.80 25.06
N LYS A 360 25.53 11.91 24.51
CA LYS A 360 26.87 12.43 24.78
C LYS A 360 26.96 13.27 26.08
N GLY A 361 25.86 13.47 26.81
CA GLY A 361 25.80 14.27 28.03
C GLY A 361 25.89 15.79 27.78
N ILE A 362 25.68 16.24 26.53
CA ILE A 362 25.68 17.67 26.16
C ILE A 362 24.33 18.33 26.51
N LEU A 363 23.24 17.58 26.38
CA LEU A 363 21.90 18.01 26.78
C LEU A 363 21.38 17.13 27.93
N GLU A 364 20.50 17.69 28.76
CA GLU A 364 19.90 16.95 29.90
C GLU A 364 18.70 16.11 29.47
N GLU A 365 17.89 16.60 28.53
CA GLU A 365 16.64 15.96 28.12
C GLU A 365 16.41 16.02 26.63
N LYS A 366 15.57 15.12 26.15
CA LYS A 366 15.10 15.04 24.74
C LYS A 366 13.84 15.88 24.57
N TYR A 367 13.97 17.19 24.57
CA TYR A 367 12.83 18.12 24.53
C TYR A 367 11.93 17.87 23.29
N LEU A 368 12.51 17.77 22.09
CA LEU A 368 11.73 17.56 20.86
C LEU A 368 11.05 16.20 20.85
N GLN A 369 11.72 15.16 21.33
CA GLN A 369 11.11 13.83 21.46
C GLN A 369 9.95 13.84 22.48
N ASN A 370 10.13 14.49 23.62
CA ASN A 370 9.07 14.61 24.63
C ASN A 370 7.84 15.36 24.09
N GLU A 371 8.06 16.39 23.26
CA GLU A 371 6.98 17.10 22.58
C GLU A 371 6.23 16.20 21.57
N ILE A 372 6.95 15.34 20.82
CA ILE A 372 6.32 14.35 19.95
C ILE A 372 5.47 13.39 20.77
N ASP A 373 6.05 12.81 21.83
CA ASP A 373 5.39 11.77 22.65
C ASP A 373 4.15 12.29 23.39
N SER A 374 4.11 13.59 23.68
CA SER A 374 2.97 14.26 24.33
C SER A 374 1.88 14.72 23.35
N ALA A 375 2.16 14.76 22.05
CA ALA A 375 1.21 15.23 21.06
C ALA A 375 0.11 14.18 20.79
N PRO A 376 -1.16 14.60 20.60
CA PRO A 376 -2.22 13.65 20.25
C PRO A 376 -2.03 13.09 18.84
N LEU A 377 -2.23 11.80 18.73
CA LEU A 377 -2.21 11.07 17.47
C LEU A 377 -3.63 11.03 16.90
N LYS A 378 -3.81 11.40 15.63
CA LYS A 378 -5.11 11.45 14.95
C LYS A 378 -5.05 10.75 13.60
N ASN A 379 -6.19 10.20 13.17
CA ASN A 379 -6.31 9.76 11.79
C ASN A 379 -5.96 10.91 10.83
N TYR A 380 -5.25 10.63 9.73
CA TYR A 380 -4.84 11.66 8.76
C TYR A 380 -6.02 12.46 8.18
N LEU A 381 -7.24 11.90 8.17
CA LEU A 381 -8.45 12.61 7.73
C LEU A 381 -8.92 13.67 8.75
N ASP A 382 -8.59 13.49 10.02
CA ASP A 382 -9.04 14.33 11.14
C ASP A 382 -8.01 15.40 11.55
N VAL A 383 -6.82 15.41 10.90
CA VAL A 383 -5.80 16.43 11.19
C VAL A 383 -6.23 17.79 10.66
N LYS A 384 -5.83 18.84 11.38
CA LYS A 384 -6.05 20.21 10.92
C LYS A 384 -5.25 20.47 9.65
N LYS A 385 -5.95 20.89 8.59
CA LYS A 385 -5.32 21.23 7.31
C LYS A 385 -4.46 22.47 7.47
N SER A 386 -3.19 22.36 7.15
CA SER A 386 -2.21 23.45 7.17
C SER A 386 -1.40 23.42 5.87
N SER A 387 -1.16 24.58 5.28
CA SER A 387 -0.31 24.68 4.09
C SER A 387 1.17 24.41 4.38
N LYS A 388 1.56 24.41 5.66
CA LYS A 388 2.94 24.22 6.13
C LYS A 388 2.95 23.24 7.31
N PHE A 389 4.00 22.43 7.37
CA PHE A 389 4.34 21.66 8.55
C PHE A 389 4.69 22.62 9.70
N ILE A 390 4.13 22.35 10.89
CA ILE A 390 4.45 23.10 12.11
C ILE A 390 4.93 22.09 13.14
N ALA A 391 6.07 22.39 13.76
CA ALA A 391 6.65 21.62 14.83
C ALA A 391 7.34 22.57 15.84
N PRO A 392 7.55 22.14 17.09
CA PRO A 392 8.30 22.92 18.06
C PRO A 392 9.76 23.09 17.60
N THR A 393 10.33 24.22 17.95
CA THR A 393 11.77 24.46 17.76
C THR A 393 12.53 24.09 19.03
N GLN A 394 13.75 23.60 18.87
CA GLN A 394 14.61 23.27 19.98
C GLN A 394 14.80 24.52 20.87
N LYS A 395 14.42 24.42 22.13
CA LYS A 395 14.86 25.41 23.13
C LYS A 395 16.33 25.19 23.36
N THR A 396 17.13 26.23 23.24
CA THR A 396 18.57 26.20 23.52
C THR A 396 18.76 26.03 25.06
N LEU A 397 18.56 24.79 25.50
CA LEU A 397 18.96 24.37 26.85
C LEU A 397 20.39 23.79 26.75
N ALA A 398 21.30 24.59 26.20
CA ALA A 398 22.71 24.27 26.37
C ALA A 398 23.00 24.41 27.85
N LYS A 399 23.34 23.33 28.56
CA LYS A 399 24.08 23.43 29.80
C LYS A 399 25.26 24.35 29.49
N LYS A 400 25.34 25.49 30.18
CA LYS A 400 26.61 26.18 30.37
C LYS A 400 27.45 25.31 31.30
N THR A 401 27.86 24.16 30.82
CA THR A 401 28.92 23.43 31.53
C THR A 401 30.21 24.01 31.04
N ASN A 402 30.99 24.54 31.97
CA ASN A 402 32.40 24.79 31.76
C ASN A 402 33.18 23.47 31.57
N GLU A 403 32.48 22.40 31.19
CA GLU A 403 33.01 21.06 30.99
C GLU A 403 33.30 20.81 29.49
N ILE A 404 34.48 20.35 29.20
CA ILE A 404 34.90 19.95 27.85
C ILE A 404 34.95 18.42 27.78
N ASN A 405 34.24 17.82 26.81
CA ASN A 405 34.33 16.38 26.56
C ASN A 405 35.68 16.03 25.94
N ILE A 406 36.45 15.18 26.63
CA ILE A 406 37.69 14.64 26.11
C ILE A 406 37.45 13.21 25.60
N THR A 407 37.64 12.99 24.29
CA THR A 407 37.50 11.67 23.70
C THR A 407 38.79 11.25 23.02
N TYR A 408 39.29 10.08 23.40
CA TYR A 408 40.47 9.50 22.77
C TYR A 408 40.43 7.99 22.83
N SER A 409 41.16 7.33 21.91
CA SER A 409 41.28 5.88 21.87
C SER A 409 42.62 5.40 22.41
N ARG A 410 42.62 4.32 23.15
CA ARG A 410 43.80 3.64 23.66
C ARG A 410 43.69 2.13 23.44
N THR A 411 44.81 1.43 23.39
CA THR A 411 44.82 -0.02 23.22
C THR A 411 44.12 -0.72 24.37
N LYS A 412 43.35 -1.76 24.07
CA LYS A 412 42.57 -2.54 25.02
C LYS A 412 43.38 -2.97 26.24
N ASN A 413 44.59 -3.45 26.00
CA ASN A 413 45.50 -3.92 27.07
C ASN A 413 45.81 -2.82 28.08
N LYS A 414 46.05 -1.57 27.65
CA LYS A 414 46.31 -0.43 28.54
C LYS A 414 45.07 -0.12 29.37
N ILE A 415 43.88 -0.11 28.76
CA ILE A 415 42.62 0.13 29.43
C ILE A 415 42.30 -0.94 30.47
N ASP A 416 42.48 -2.22 30.14
CA ASP A 416 42.20 -3.34 31.05
C ASP A 416 43.15 -3.34 32.29
N ARG A 417 44.41 -2.97 32.08
CA ARG A 417 45.37 -2.80 33.22
C ARG A 417 44.95 -1.65 34.12
N LEU A 418 44.49 -0.52 33.58
CA LEU A 418 43.99 0.62 34.39
C LEU A 418 42.66 0.32 35.07
N LYS A 419 41.77 -0.46 34.43
CA LYS A 419 40.53 -0.94 35.12
C LYS A 419 40.87 -1.76 36.36
N LYS A 420 41.84 -2.63 36.29
CA LYS A 420 42.30 -3.42 37.46
C LYS A 420 42.89 -2.52 38.53
N LEU A 421 43.74 -1.57 38.12
CA LEU A 421 44.41 -0.66 39.05
C LEU A 421 43.42 0.22 39.80
N PHE A 422 42.47 0.82 39.07
CA PHE A 422 41.44 1.72 39.65
C PHE A 422 40.22 0.99 40.21
N LYS A 423 40.16 -0.35 40.06
CA LYS A 423 39.01 -1.19 40.48
C LYS A 423 37.69 -0.73 39.89
N VAL A 424 37.68 -0.36 38.60
CA VAL A 424 36.51 0.13 37.88
C VAL A 424 36.17 -0.76 36.68
N SER A 425 34.89 -0.83 36.32
CA SER A 425 34.42 -1.68 35.21
C SER A 425 34.34 -0.96 33.88
N SER A 426 34.09 0.37 33.86
CA SER A 426 33.88 1.14 32.65
C SER A 426 35.16 1.88 32.18
N SER A 427 35.33 1.94 30.85
CA SER A 427 36.44 2.69 30.21
C SER A 427 36.30 4.21 30.46
N LYS A 428 35.07 4.73 30.63
CA LYS A 428 34.80 6.12 30.98
C LYS A 428 35.41 6.44 32.33
N LYS A 429 35.15 5.61 33.34
CA LYS A 429 35.73 5.80 34.69
C LYS A 429 37.25 5.70 34.72
N VAL A 430 37.84 4.88 33.82
CA VAL A 430 39.32 4.90 33.69
C VAL A 430 39.80 6.24 33.18
N GLY A 431 39.11 6.83 32.21
CA GLY A 431 39.45 8.16 31.68
C GLY A 431 39.33 9.26 32.76
N GLU A 432 38.20 9.29 33.49
CA GLU A 432 37.93 10.23 34.57
C GLU A 432 38.99 10.10 35.66
N ASN A 433 39.23 8.92 36.20
CA ASN A 433 40.23 8.73 37.28
C ASN A 433 41.64 9.03 36.81
N THR A 434 41.99 8.78 35.56
CA THR A 434 43.33 9.12 35.04
C THR A 434 43.51 10.62 34.90
N PHE A 435 42.46 11.30 34.43
CA PHE A 435 42.45 12.78 34.35
C PHE A 435 42.57 13.41 35.74
N ASP A 436 41.71 12.98 36.65
CA ASP A 436 41.70 13.52 38.03
C ASP A 436 43.02 13.29 38.77
N TYR A 437 43.61 12.10 38.58
CA TYR A 437 44.92 11.77 39.13
C TYR A 437 46.01 12.71 38.60
N THR A 438 46.04 12.94 37.28
CA THR A 438 47.01 13.83 36.67
C THR A 438 46.81 15.27 37.07
N TYR A 439 45.52 15.75 37.04
CA TYR A 439 45.17 17.11 37.40
C TYR A 439 45.55 17.42 38.86
N ASN A 440 45.19 16.52 39.79
CA ASN A 440 45.45 16.71 41.21
C ASN A 440 46.95 16.66 41.53
N ARG A 441 47.75 16.00 40.69
CA ARG A 441 49.19 15.87 40.90
C ARG A 441 49.99 17.01 40.28
N GLU A 442 49.61 17.45 39.10
CA GLU A 442 50.44 18.35 38.29
C GLU A 442 49.91 19.79 38.23
N CYS A 443 48.62 20.02 38.59
CA CYS A 443 47.99 21.33 38.49
C CYS A 443 47.62 21.96 39.83
N LYS A 444 48.21 21.48 40.96
CA LYS A 444 48.02 22.08 42.29
C LYS A 444 49.16 23.03 42.61
#